data_31214a5e6526f2892eb3b11a374d7691
#
_entry.id   31214a5e6526f2892eb3b11a374d7691
#
_cell.length_a   1.000
_cell.length_b   1.000
_cell.length_c   1.000
_cell.angle_alpha   90.00
_cell.angle_beta   90.00
_cell.angle_gamma   90.00
#
_symmetry.space_group_name_H-M   'P 1'
#
loop_
_entity.id
_entity.type
_entity.pdbx_description
1 polymer ?
#
loop_
_entity_poly.entity_id
_entity_poly.type
_entity_poly.pdbx_seq_one_letter_code
_entity_poly.pdbx_strand_id
1 'polypeptide(L)'
;EFAMYNDKKALKTLVKKYDFFIAHASLMPSVASSFGKILGPTGKMPSPQLGVMMKEGTEEIKSVLDKISKSAKIRIKDASIKIAVGKANMPDDKIIENIKSVYEGIVQALPLKTDNIKRALIKLTMTKPVEVQIK
;
A
#
# COMPACT_ATOMS: atom_id res chain seq x y z
N GLU A 1 19.53 -10.29 5.68
CA GLU A 1 19.11 -9.48 6.84
C GLU A 1 17.95 -10.11 7.64
N PHE A 2 16.96 -10.76 6.98
CA PHE A 2 15.82 -11.36 7.66
C PHE A 2 16.15 -12.54 8.58
N ALA A 3 17.22 -13.27 8.31
CA ALA A 3 17.66 -14.39 9.16
C ALA A 3 18.09 -13.96 10.57
N MET A 4 18.39 -12.67 10.77
CA MET A 4 18.80 -12.11 12.07
C MET A 4 17.61 -11.73 12.97
N TYR A 5 16.38 -11.70 12.42
CA TYR A 5 15.20 -11.28 13.16
C TYR A 5 14.32 -12.45 13.62
N ASN A 6 14.89 -13.32 14.48
CA ASN A 6 14.10 -14.39 15.13
C ASN A 6 13.22 -13.88 16.27
N ASP A 7 13.43 -12.64 16.72
CA ASP A 7 12.70 -12.07 17.85
C ASP A 7 11.39 -11.41 17.38
N LYS A 8 10.27 -11.88 17.94
CA LYS A 8 8.92 -11.33 17.64
C LYS A 8 8.81 -9.83 17.94
N LYS A 9 9.55 -9.31 18.92
CA LYS A 9 9.56 -7.87 19.26
C LYS A 9 10.28 -7.06 18.20
N ALA A 10 11.47 -7.51 17.78
CA ALA A 10 12.24 -6.85 16.73
C ALA A 10 11.49 -6.82 15.39
N LEU A 11 10.81 -7.93 15.04
CA LEU A 11 9.96 -8.00 13.86
C LEU A 11 8.78 -7.03 13.89
N LYS A 12 8.10 -6.90 15.03
CA LYS A 12 7.00 -5.93 15.17
C LYS A 12 7.48 -4.48 14.99
N THR A 13 8.68 -4.17 15.48
CA THR A 13 9.29 -2.84 15.29
C THR A 13 9.65 -2.60 13.84
N LEU A 14 10.23 -3.58 13.16
CA LEU A 14 10.57 -3.52 11.74
C LEU A 14 9.32 -3.34 10.87
N VAL A 15 8.25 -4.06 11.14
CA VAL A 15 6.98 -3.94 10.43
C VAL A 15 6.31 -2.58 10.64
N LYS A 16 6.52 -1.93 11.79
CA LYS A 16 6.06 -0.55 12.00
C LYS A 16 6.88 0.48 11.23
N LYS A 17 8.19 0.20 11.03
CA LYS A 17 9.12 1.13 10.39
C LYS A 17 8.99 1.13 8.86
N TYR A 18 8.68 -0.02 8.24
CA TYR A 18 8.62 -0.18 6.79
C TYR A 18 7.22 -0.55 6.34
N ASP A 19 6.79 0.01 5.21
CA ASP A 19 5.46 -0.23 4.63
C ASP A 19 5.45 -1.37 3.62
N PHE A 20 6.55 -1.57 2.89
CA PHE A 20 6.68 -2.61 1.88
C PHE A 20 7.87 -3.52 2.17
N PHE A 21 7.69 -4.79 1.87
CA PHE A 21 8.72 -5.81 1.94
C PHE A 21 8.85 -6.49 0.59
N ILE A 22 10.08 -6.72 0.17
CA ILE A 22 10.42 -7.39 -1.08
C ILE A 22 11.12 -8.70 -0.71
N ALA A 23 10.77 -9.78 -1.39
CA ALA A 23 11.38 -11.08 -1.21
C ALA A 23 11.59 -11.77 -2.56
N HIS A 24 12.62 -12.61 -2.63
CA HIS A 24 12.83 -13.48 -3.78
C HIS A 24 11.82 -14.63 -3.78
N ALA A 25 11.37 -15.03 -4.96
CA ALA A 25 10.34 -16.06 -5.13
C ALA A 25 10.69 -17.39 -4.42
N SER A 26 11.94 -17.83 -4.51
CA SER A 26 12.40 -19.07 -3.85
C SER A 26 12.40 -18.99 -2.32
N LEU A 27 12.50 -17.79 -1.74
CA LEU A 27 12.49 -17.58 -0.28
C LEU A 27 11.09 -17.37 0.28
N MET A 28 10.08 -17.22 -0.57
CA MET A 28 8.70 -16.95 -0.14
C MET A 28 8.13 -18.01 0.82
N PRO A 29 8.35 -19.32 0.62
CA PRO A 29 7.88 -20.34 1.57
C PRO A 29 8.46 -20.15 2.96
N SER A 30 9.77 -19.85 3.06
CA SER A 30 10.46 -19.59 4.33
C SER A 30 9.98 -18.29 4.99
N VAL A 31 9.75 -17.25 4.19
CA VAL A 31 9.20 -15.98 4.66
C VAL A 31 7.77 -16.18 5.16
N ALA A 32 6.96 -16.96 4.47
CA ALA A 32 5.58 -17.24 4.88
C ALA A 32 5.52 -18.01 6.20
N SER A 33 6.35 -19.01 6.39
CA SER A 33 6.38 -19.82 7.62
C SER A 33 6.90 -19.02 8.82
N SER A 34 7.98 -18.27 8.65
CA SER A 34 8.65 -17.54 9.76
C SER A 34 7.95 -16.22 10.09
N PHE A 35 7.56 -15.45 9.07
CA PHE A 35 7.07 -14.07 9.24
C PHE A 35 5.58 -13.89 8.94
N GLY A 36 4.92 -14.91 8.39
CA GLY A 36 3.52 -14.86 7.97
C GLY A 36 2.56 -14.49 9.11
N LYS A 37 2.82 -14.97 10.33
CA LYS A 37 2.02 -14.64 11.53
C LYS A 37 2.03 -13.15 11.89
N ILE A 38 3.06 -12.41 11.50
CA ILE A 38 3.21 -10.98 11.80
C ILE A 38 2.89 -10.12 10.57
N LEU A 39 3.41 -10.49 9.39
CA LEU A 39 3.20 -9.74 8.15
C LEU A 39 1.80 -9.93 7.57
N GLY A 40 1.20 -11.13 7.73
CA GLY A 40 -0.14 -11.43 7.23
C GLY A 40 -1.23 -10.52 7.79
N PRO A 41 -1.42 -10.45 9.11
CA PRO A 41 -2.43 -9.58 9.72
C PRO A 41 -2.23 -8.09 9.42
N THR A 42 -0.95 -7.64 9.28
CA THR A 42 -0.63 -6.25 8.93
C THR A 42 -0.84 -5.94 7.46
N GLY A 43 -1.00 -6.95 6.60
CA GLY A 43 -1.16 -6.78 5.16
C GLY A 43 0.13 -6.38 4.44
N LYS A 44 1.29 -6.48 5.12
CA LYS A 44 2.60 -6.08 4.58
C LYS A 44 3.38 -7.26 3.99
N MET A 45 2.73 -8.41 3.77
CA MET A 45 3.34 -9.55 3.13
C MET A 45 3.69 -9.24 1.66
N PRO A 46 4.88 -9.63 1.16
CA PRO A 46 5.22 -9.51 -0.25
C PRO A 46 4.16 -10.20 -1.11
N SER A 47 3.66 -9.52 -2.12
CA SER A 47 2.70 -10.08 -3.08
C SER A 47 3.37 -10.27 -4.44
N PRO A 48 2.93 -11.24 -5.25
CA PRO A 48 3.47 -11.47 -6.59
C PRO A 48 3.45 -10.24 -7.48
N GLN A 49 2.50 -9.34 -7.27
CA GLN A 49 2.33 -8.12 -8.07
C GLN A 49 3.29 -6.99 -7.67
N LEU A 50 3.63 -6.87 -6.37
CA LEU A 50 4.31 -5.69 -5.83
C LEU A 50 5.51 -6.00 -4.91
N GLY A 51 5.91 -7.25 -4.75
CA GLY A 51 6.96 -7.52 -3.78
C GLY A 51 7.72 -8.84 -3.95
N VAL A 52 7.43 -9.59 -5.00
CA VAL A 52 8.15 -10.85 -5.29
C VAL A 52 9.00 -10.65 -6.53
N MET A 53 10.31 -10.89 -6.40
CA MET A 53 11.26 -10.89 -7.51
C MET A 53 11.46 -12.32 -8.01
N MET A 54 11.49 -12.50 -9.33
CA MET A 54 11.74 -13.81 -9.95
C MET A 54 13.20 -14.03 -10.31
N LYS A 55 13.93 -12.95 -10.60
CA LYS A 55 15.34 -12.98 -10.99
C LYS A 55 16.18 -12.17 -10.01
N GLU A 56 17.43 -12.58 -9.84
CA GLU A 56 18.41 -11.83 -9.07
C GLU A 56 19.06 -10.78 -9.98
N GLY A 57 18.58 -9.53 -9.88
CA GLY A 57 19.15 -8.42 -10.66
C GLY A 57 18.84 -7.07 -10.03
N THR A 58 19.81 -6.17 -10.07
CA THR A 58 19.67 -4.78 -9.60
C THR A 58 18.64 -3.99 -10.42
N GLU A 59 18.41 -4.36 -11.67
CA GLU A 59 17.44 -3.73 -12.55
C GLU A 59 16.00 -4.08 -12.17
N GLU A 60 15.76 -5.34 -11.77
CA GLU A 60 14.44 -5.75 -11.26
C GLU A 60 14.10 -5.04 -9.95
N ILE A 61 15.07 -4.87 -9.06
CA ILE A 61 14.88 -4.11 -7.82
C ILE A 61 14.43 -2.68 -8.12
N LYS A 62 15.10 -2.01 -9.06
CA LYS A 62 14.73 -0.65 -9.46
C LYS A 62 13.31 -0.59 -10.05
N SER A 63 12.98 -1.52 -10.94
CA SER A 63 11.64 -1.57 -11.55
C SER A 63 10.54 -1.83 -10.53
N VAL A 64 10.80 -2.69 -9.53
CA VAL A 64 9.87 -2.96 -8.43
C VAL A 64 9.74 -1.74 -7.50
N LEU A 65 10.84 -1.06 -7.20
CA LEU A 65 10.80 0.18 -6.42
C LEU A 65 10.01 1.28 -7.13
N ASP A 66 10.18 1.44 -8.45
CA ASP A 66 9.40 2.40 -9.24
C ASP A 66 7.91 2.06 -9.25
N LYS A 67 7.56 0.79 -9.35
CA LYS A 67 6.17 0.33 -9.23
C LYS A 67 5.60 0.60 -7.84
N ILE A 68 6.36 0.32 -6.79
CA ILE A 68 5.94 0.56 -5.40
C ILE A 68 5.75 2.06 -5.16
N SER A 69 6.65 2.91 -5.67
CA SER A 69 6.55 4.36 -5.49
C SER A 69 5.33 4.98 -6.18
N LYS A 70 4.85 4.34 -7.25
CA LYS A 70 3.67 4.77 -8.03
C LYS A 70 2.37 4.08 -7.59
N SER A 71 2.44 3.14 -6.65
CA SER A 71 1.27 2.37 -6.20
C SER A 71 0.98 2.60 -4.73
N ALA A 72 -0.30 2.64 -4.37
CA ALA A 72 -0.75 2.68 -2.99
C ALA A 72 -1.52 1.39 -2.66
N LYS A 73 -1.06 0.67 -1.63
CA LYS A 73 -1.76 -0.53 -1.16
C LYS A 73 -2.87 -0.15 -0.21
N ILE A 74 -4.10 -0.30 -0.66
CA ILE A 74 -5.30 0.01 0.11
C ILE A 74 -5.81 -1.26 0.77
N ARG A 75 -6.07 -1.21 2.06
CA ARG A 75 -6.71 -2.29 2.79
C ARG A 75 -7.98 -1.79 3.44
N ILE A 76 -9.10 -2.28 2.98
CA ILE A 76 -10.41 -1.95 3.51
C ILE A 76 -10.70 -2.88 4.68
N LYS A 77 -10.87 -2.32 5.88
CA LYS A 77 -11.29 -3.03 7.10
C LYS A 77 -12.64 -2.53 7.59
N ASP A 78 -12.87 -1.24 7.42
CA ASP A 78 -14.06 -0.53 7.92
C ASP A 78 -14.84 0.06 6.74
N ALA A 79 -16.04 0.53 7.00
CA ALA A 79 -16.86 1.24 6.01
C ALA A 79 -16.26 2.60 5.57
N SER A 80 -15.15 3.01 6.14
CA SER A 80 -14.45 4.25 5.82
C SER A 80 -13.03 3.95 5.35
N ILE A 81 -12.68 4.44 4.15
CA ILE A 81 -11.35 4.31 3.55
C ILE A 81 -10.59 5.62 3.74
N LYS A 82 -9.38 5.55 4.30
CA LYS A 82 -8.50 6.71 4.52
C LYS A 82 -7.18 6.48 3.82
N ILE A 83 -6.83 7.37 2.88
CA ILE A 83 -5.64 7.23 2.04
C ILE A 83 -4.94 8.57 1.94
N ALA A 84 -3.61 8.57 1.99
CA ALA A 84 -2.81 9.74 1.67
C ALA A 84 -2.62 9.80 0.15
N VAL A 85 -3.10 10.86 -0.47
CA VAL A 85 -3.03 11.08 -1.93
C VAL A 85 -1.92 12.01 -2.36
N GLY A 86 -1.35 12.78 -1.43
CA GLY A 86 -0.27 13.72 -1.73
C GLY A 86 0.23 14.44 -0.51
N LYS A 87 1.21 15.32 -0.74
CA LYS A 87 1.76 16.25 0.26
C LYS A 87 1.39 17.67 -0.14
N ALA A 88 1.31 18.59 0.83
CA ALA A 88 0.96 19.99 0.59
C ALA A 88 1.91 20.72 -0.39
N ASN A 89 3.13 20.21 -0.57
CA ASN A 89 4.12 20.80 -1.48
C ASN A 89 3.99 20.28 -2.93
N MET A 90 3.02 19.40 -3.22
CA MET A 90 2.79 18.91 -4.58
C MET A 90 1.93 19.89 -5.37
N PRO A 91 2.15 20.00 -6.70
CA PRO A 91 1.27 20.77 -7.58
C PRO A 91 -0.15 20.20 -7.54
N ASP A 92 -1.14 21.08 -7.59
CA ASP A 92 -2.56 20.71 -7.48
C ASP A 92 -3.00 19.75 -8.59
N ASP A 93 -2.50 19.92 -9.82
CA ASP A 93 -2.81 19.03 -10.94
C ASP A 93 -2.44 17.57 -10.66
N LYS A 94 -1.27 17.34 -10.06
CA LYS A 94 -0.82 15.99 -9.68
C LYS A 94 -1.65 15.40 -8.54
N ILE A 95 -2.10 16.24 -7.62
CA ILE A 95 -2.98 15.81 -6.53
C ILE A 95 -4.33 15.39 -7.09
N ILE A 96 -4.88 16.16 -8.04
CA ILE A 96 -6.15 15.86 -8.70
C ILE A 96 -6.05 14.53 -9.48
N GLU A 97 -4.97 14.35 -10.23
CA GLU A 97 -4.72 13.10 -10.95
C GLU A 97 -4.64 11.89 -10.01
N ASN A 98 -3.90 12.02 -8.90
CA ASN A 98 -3.82 10.98 -7.88
C ASN A 98 -5.17 10.66 -7.25
N ILE A 99 -6.00 11.67 -6.97
CA ILE A 99 -7.35 11.50 -6.41
C ILE A 99 -8.22 10.72 -7.40
N LYS A 100 -8.21 11.09 -8.69
CA LYS A 100 -8.98 10.38 -9.72
C LYS A 100 -8.54 8.93 -9.85
N SER A 101 -7.24 8.67 -9.96
CA SER A 101 -6.69 7.30 -10.07
C SER A 101 -7.05 6.43 -8.87
N VAL A 102 -6.95 6.98 -7.65
CA VAL A 102 -7.32 6.26 -6.42
C VAL A 102 -8.82 5.99 -6.38
N TYR A 103 -9.64 6.98 -6.73
CA TYR A 103 -11.10 6.84 -6.76
C TYR A 103 -11.54 5.76 -7.75
N GLU A 104 -11.03 5.80 -8.98
CA GLU A 104 -11.31 4.80 -10.01
C GLU A 104 -10.88 3.39 -9.57
N GLY A 105 -9.69 3.26 -8.97
CA GLY A 105 -9.21 1.99 -8.43
C GLY A 105 -10.12 1.42 -7.34
N ILE A 106 -10.67 2.28 -6.47
CA ILE A 106 -11.63 1.87 -5.43
C ILE A 106 -12.96 1.45 -6.07
N VAL A 107 -13.48 2.25 -7.00
CA VAL A 107 -14.74 1.96 -7.71
C VAL A 107 -14.67 0.60 -8.41
N GLN A 108 -13.55 0.31 -9.08
CA GLN A 108 -13.37 -0.99 -9.77
C GLN A 108 -13.28 -2.17 -8.81
N ALA A 109 -12.74 -1.97 -7.60
CA ALA A 109 -12.63 -3.01 -6.59
C ALA A 109 -13.93 -3.28 -5.83
N LEU A 110 -14.90 -2.35 -5.86
CA LEU A 110 -16.16 -2.48 -5.16
C LEU A 110 -17.23 -3.19 -6.02
N PRO A 111 -18.04 -4.10 -5.42
CA PRO A 111 -19.01 -4.89 -6.18
C PRO A 111 -20.14 -4.07 -6.81
N LEU A 112 -20.60 -3.01 -6.16
CA LEU A 112 -21.63 -2.10 -6.69
C LEU A 112 -21.04 -0.79 -7.25
N LYS A 113 -19.75 -0.77 -7.51
CA LYS A 113 -19.04 0.39 -8.08
C LYS A 113 -19.36 1.70 -7.33
N THR A 114 -19.88 2.70 -8.05
CA THR A 114 -20.21 4.03 -7.52
C THR A 114 -21.27 4.02 -6.43
N ASP A 115 -22.22 3.10 -6.47
CA ASP A 115 -23.35 3.05 -5.52
C ASP A 115 -22.90 2.66 -4.09
N ASN A 116 -21.72 2.05 -3.97
CA ASN A 116 -21.10 1.77 -2.66
C ASN A 116 -20.45 3.00 -2.03
N ILE A 117 -20.23 4.08 -2.80
CA ILE A 117 -19.53 5.26 -2.31
C ILE A 117 -20.55 6.34 -1.94
N LYS A 118 -20.72 6.56 -0.65
CA LYS A 118 -21.66 7.54 -0.15
C LYS A 118 -21.14 8.97 -0.26
N ARG A 119 -19.88 9.21 0.06
CA ARG A 119 -19.24 10.53 0.02
C ARG A 119 -17.74 10.39 -0.13
N ALA A 120 -17.12 11.29 -0.90
CA ALA A 120 -15.67 11.47 -0.97
C ALA A 120 -15.30 12.77 -0.26
N LEU A 121 -14.35 12.71 0.65
CA LEU A 121 -13.92 13.83 1.49
C LEU A 121 -12.41 14.02 1.36
N ILE A 122 -11.98 15.25 1.19
CA ILE A 122 -10.56 15.62 1.21
C ILE A 122 -10.29 16.47 2.45
N LYS A 123 -9.17 16.22 3.11
CA LYS A 123 -8.69 17.03 4.23
C LYS A 123 -7.17 17.09 4.26
N LEU A 124 -6.62 18.16 4.77
CA LEU A 124 -5.25 18.23 5.24
C LEU A 124 -5.17 17.70 6.68
N THR A 125 -3.97 17.46 7.19
CA THR A 125 -3.78 16.81 8.50
C THR A 125 -4.56 17.50 9.64
N MET A 126 -4.59 18.84 9.65
CA MET A 126 -5.19 19.66 10.72
C MET A 126 -6.45 20.44 10.29
N THR A 127 -6.97 20.21 9.06
CA THR A 127 -8.16 20.90 8.57
C THR A 127 -9.45 20.07 8.72
N LYS A 128 -10.58 20.74 8.63
CA LYS A 128 -11.87 20.07 8.51
C LYS A 128 -11.99 19.38 7.14
N PRO A 129 -12.68 18.25 7.05
CA PRO A 129 -12.92 17.58 5.78
C PRO A 129 -13.84 18.40 4.89
N VAL A 130 -13.52 18.47 3.61
CA VAL A 130 -14.33 19.12 2.57
C VAL A 130 -14.84 18.04 1.63
N GLU A 131 -16.14 18.08 1.34
CA GLU A 131 -16.77 17.14 0.41
C GLU A 131 -16.44 17.49 -1.04
N VAL A 132 -16.08 16.48 -1.80
CA VAL A 132 -15.70 16.63 -3.21
C VAL A 132 -16.59 15.74 -4.07
N GLN A 133 -17.20 16.34 -5.09
CA GLN A 133 -17.90 15.61 -6.12
C GLN A 133 -16.92 15.24 -7.24
N ILE A 134 -16.66 13.95 -7.37
CA ILE A 134 -15.83 13.41 -8.45
C ILE A 134 -16.78 13.00 -9.58
N LYS A 135 -16.79 13.80 -10.62
CA LYS A 135 -17.51 13.51 -11.88
C LYS A 135 -16.61 12.72 -12.82
#